data_bf5c19bf2a1e598d6eb0f3d14d2db2c7
#
_entry.id   bf5c19bf2a1e598d6eb0f3d14d2db2c7
#
_cell.length_a   1.000
_cell.length_b   1.000
_cell.length_c   1.000
_cell.angle_alpha   90.00
_cell.angle_beta   90.00
_cell.angle_gamma   90.00
#
_symmetry.space_group_name_H-M   'P 1'
#
loop_
_entity.id
_entity.type
_entity.pdbx_description
1 polymer ?
#
loop_
_entity_poly.entity_id
_entity_poly.type
_entity_poly.pdbx_seq_one_letter_code
_entity_poly.pdbx_strand_id
1 'polypeptide(L)'
;VEDNLTLNTVVVTAKENENSASTARTIDRTTLDHVQMLNVSDISGLLPGGTTGKPDLTDKNRFSIRTGSANEAGNPSFGTAVEVDGARLSSNASFSETKGVTTNNLSTSNVESIEVISGIPSVEYGDVGSGIVKISTKKGKTPYMVTFSSNPNTKQVSASKGFGIGKKAAVLNASVEYTKAIKNTMSPYTSYDRKQISLTYSDLFNNGGLTDKPLRLTVGLSGNLGGRDSKADPDALA
;
A
#
# COMPACT_ATOMS: atom_id res chain seq x y z
N VAL A 1 -16.45 31.94 22.82
CA VAL A 1 -15.67 31.67 21.61
C VAL A 1 -15.88 30.22 21.30
N GLU A 2 -16.79 29.93 20.35
CA GLU A 2 -17.00 28.55 19.88
C GLU A 2 -15.88 28.23 18.88
N ASP A 3 -14.95 27.37 19.28
CA ASP A 3 -14.02 26.73 18.37
C ASP A 3 -14.78 25.71 17.52
N ASN A 4 -15.18 26.12 16.36
CA ASN A 4 -15.69 25.20 15.34
C ASN A 4 -14.52 24.38 14.79
N LEU A 5 -14.26 23.23 15.40
CA LEU A 5 -13.41 22.19 14.82
C LEU A 5 -14.12 21.66 13.56
N THR A 6 -13.81 22.20 12.42
CA THR A 6 -14.22 21.62 11.15
C THR A 6 -13.39 20.37 10.90
N LEU A 7 -13.99 19.21 11.15
CA LEU A 7 -13.45 17.93 10.72
C LEU A 7 -13.34 17.96 9.19
N ASN A 8 -12.12 17.83 8.67
CA ASN A 8 -11.89 17.72 7.25
C ASN A 8 -12.65 16.52 6.71
N THR A 9 -13.55 16.78 5.77
CA THR A 9 -14.32 15.72 5.12
C THR A 9 -13.37 14.80 4.34
N VAL A 10 -13.42 13.52 4.61
CA VAL A 10 -12.70 12.51 3.83
C VAL A 10 -13.36 12.42 2.45
N VAL A 11 -12.66 12.86 1.42
CA VAL A 11 -13.16 12.84 0.04
C VAL A 11 -12.48 11.72 -0.72
N VAL A 12 -13.25 10.70 -1.08
CA VAL A 12 -12.83 9.69 -2.05
C VAL A 12 -13.26 10.19 -3.44
N THR A 13 -12.31 10.64 -4.24
CA THR A 13 -12.60 11.13 -5.59
C THR A 13 -12.61 9.97 -6.57
N ALA A 14 -13.76 9.72 -7.19
CA ALA A 14 -13.86 8.82 -8.34
C ALA A 14 -13.76 9.65 -9.62
N LYS A 15 -12.79 9.32 -10.48
CA LYS A 15 -12.74 9.81 -11.85
C LYS A 15 -13.36 8.74 -12.75
N GLU A 16 -14.47 9.07 -13.34
CA GLU A 16 -15.09 8.28 -14.39
C GLU A 16 -14.57 8.76 -15.74
N ASN A 17 -14.00 7.86 -16.51
CA ASN A 17 -13.51 8.18 -17.85
C ASN A 17 -14.64 7.84 -18.82
N GLU A 18 -15.27 8.83 -19.41
CA GLU A 18 -16.47 8.68 -20.26
C GLU A 18 -16.30 7.70 -21.43
N ASN A 19 -15.07 7.38 -21.80
CA ASN A 19 -14.73 6.50 -22.92
C ASN A 19 -14.09 5.16 -22.50
N SER A 20 -14.05 4.81 -21.22
CA SER A 20 -13.47 3.55 -20.79
C SER A 20 -14.44 2.75 -19.91
N ALA A 21 -14.42 1.44 -20.09
CA ALA A 21 -15.19 0.50 -19.24
C ALA A 21 -14.58 0.34 -17.83
N SER A 22 -13.63 1.20 -17.44
CA SER A 22 -12.91 1.17 -16.16
C SER A 22 -13.25 2.39 -15.31
N THR A 23 -13.43 2.19 -14.01
CA THR A 23 -13.61 3.24 -13.03
C THR A 23 -12.35 3.38 -12.20
N ALA A 24 -11.74 4.55 -12.21
CA ALA A 24 -10.58 4.85 -11.37
C ALA A 24 -11.02 5.56 -10.08
N ARG A 25 -10.48 5.13 -8.93
CA ARG A 25 -10.69 5.74 -7.63
C ARG A 25 -9.36 6.01 -6.97
N THR A 26 -9.15 7.24 -6.55
CA THR A 26 -7.95 7.65 -5.84
C THR A 26 -8.25 7.84 -4.37
N ILE A 27 -7.48 7.20 -3.53
CA ILE A 27 -7.49 7.32 -2.08
C ILE A 27 -6.22 8.08 -1.72
N ASP A 28 -6.39 9.26 -1.18
CA ASP A 28 -5.29 10.17 -0.83
C ASP A 28 -4.72 9.88 0.57
N ARG A 29 -3.62 10.57 0.91
CA ARG A 29 -2.95 10.43 2.20
C ARG A 29 -3.88 10.77 3.37
N THR A 30 -4.72 11.77 3.23
CA THR A 30 -5.65 12.20 4.29
C THR A 30 -6.62 11.07 4.64
N THR A 31 -7.18 10.43 3.62
CA THR A 31 -8.06 9.26 3.80
C THR A 31 -7.32 8.09 4.45
N LEU A 32 -6.08 7.82 3.99
CA LEU A 32 -5.25 6.75 4.56
C LEU A 32 -4.95 6.96 6.05
N ASP A 33 -4.70 8.19 6.46
CA ASP A 33 -4.45 8.55 7.86
C ASP A 33 -5.70 8.40 8.74
N HIS A 34 -6.87 8.72 8.21
CA HIS A 34 -8.13 8.57 8.94
C HIS A 34 -8.52 7.09 9.15
N VAL A 35 -8.27 6.24 8.17
CA VAL A 35 -8.64 4.81 8.23
C VAL A 35 -7.63 3.99 9.05
N GLN A 36 -6.43 4.52 9.30
CA GLN A 36 -5.36 3.86 10.07
C GLN A 36 -5.06 2.44 9.59
N MET A 37 -4.89 2.28 8.29
CA MET A 37 -4.63 0.98 7.68
C MET A 37 -3.28 0.42 8.08
N LEU A 38 -3.25 -0.87 8.36
CA LEU A 38 -2.03 -1.63 8.67
C LEU A 38 -1.43 -2.26 7.41
N ASN A 39 -2.28 -2.57 6.44
CA ASN A 39 -1.91 -3.18 5.17
C ASN A 39 -2.59 -2.43 4.02
N VAL A 40 -1.93 -2.39 2.88
CA VAL A 40 -2.51 -1.79 1.67
C VAL A 40 -3.80 -2.51 1.23
N SER A 41 -3.92 -3.81 1.47
CA SER A 41 -5.15 -4.56 1.13
C SER A 41 -6.38 -4.13 1.94
N ASP A 42 -6.20 -3.45 3.08
CA ASP A 42 -7.31 -2.98 3.91
C ASP A 42 -8.17 -1.92 3.19
N ILE A 43 -7.64 -1.27 2.16
CA ILE A 43 -8.41 -0.35 1.31
C ILE A 43 -9.57 -1.05 0.56
N SER A 44 -9.52 -2.36 0.42
CA SER A 44 -10.64 -3.08 -0.21
C SER A 44 -11.98 -2.78 0.46
N GLY A 45 -11.97 -2.52 1.77
CA GLY A 45 -13.16 -2.10 2.53
C GLY A 45 -13.71 -0.72 2.14
N LEU A 46 -12.91 0.15 1.52
CA LEU A 46 -13.32 1.46 1.03
C LEU A 46 -13.90 1.40 -0.38
N LEU A 47 -13.79 0.27 -1.05
CA LEU A 47 -14.31 0.08 -2.40
C LEU A 47 -15.76 -0.40 -2.36
N PRO A 48 -16.60 -0.06 -3.37
CA PRO A 48 -17.96 -0.56 -3.46
C PRO A 48 -17.97 -2.09 -3.57
N GLY A 49 -18.76 -2.73 -2.73
CA GLY A 49 -18.81 -4.18 -2.62
C GLY A 49 -17.62 -4.79 -1.89
N GLY A 50 -16.71 -3.97 -1.37
CA GLY A 50 -15.64 -4.42 -0.51
C GLY A 50 -16.13 -4.81 0.88
N THR A 51 -15.46 -5.78 1.48
CA THR A 51 -15.71 -6.18 2.87
C THR A 51 -14.58 -5.67 3.74
N THR A 52 -14.93 -5.00 4.84
CA THR A 52 -13.98 -4.67 5.89
C THR A 52 -13.70 -5.93 6.70
N GLY A 53 -12.56 -6.54 6.44
CA GLY A 53 -12.03 -7.59 7.30
C GLY A 53 -11.34 -7.00 8.52
N LYS A 54 -11.15 -7.78 9.57
CA LYS A 54 -10.27 -7.41 10.67
C LYS A 54 -8.83 -7.40 10.13
N PRO A 55 -8.09 -6.28 10.26
CA PRO A 55 -6.70 -6.24 9.78
C PRO A 55 -5.87 -7.31 10.46
N ASP A 56 -5.34 -8.25 9.70
CA ASP A 56 -4.50 -9.33 10.21
C ASP A 56 -3.26 -9.47 9.33
N LEU A 57 -2.11 -9.05 9.85
CA LEU A 57 -0.83 -9.18 9.17
C LEU A 57 -0.22 -10.58 9.31
N THR A 58 -0.77 -11.43 10.19
CA THR A 58 -0.27 -12.80 10.38
C THR A 58 -0.79 -13.76 9.32
N ASP A 59 -1.80 -13.35 8.57
CA ASP A 59 -2.31 -14.10 7.42
C ASP A 59 -1.81 -13.51 6.09
N LYS A 60 -2.03 -14.23 5.01
CA LYS A 60 -1.61 -13.84 3.66
C LYS A 60 -2.63 -12.84 3.11
N ASN A 61 -2.33 -11.56 3.21
CA ASN A 61 -3.17 -10.51 2.68
C ASN A 61 -2.94 -10.36 1.18
N ARG A 62 -4.02 -10.44 0.41
CA ARG A 62 -4.02 -10.24 -1.03
C ARG A 62 -5.00 -9.15 -1.37
N PHE A 63 -4.65 -8.37 -2.35
CA PHE A 63 -5.57 -7.42 -2.92
C PHE A 63 -6.40 -8.12 -4.00
N SER A 64 -7.72 -8.05 -3.87
CA SER A 64 -8.64 -8.65 -4.81
C SER A 64 -9.75 -7.65 -5.14
N ILE A 65 -9.91 -7.35 -6.42
CA ILE A 65 -10.99 -6.52 -6.93
C ILE A 65 -11.98 -7.44 -7.65
N ARG A 66 -13.25 -7.44 -7.23
CA ARG A 66 -14.34 -8.18 -7.88
C ARG A 66 -14.05 -9.68 -8.12
N THR A 67 -13.21 -10.28 -7.32
CA THR A 67 -13.13 -11.73 -7.36
C THR A 67 -14.32 -12.29 -6.62
N GLY A 68 -15.08 -13.13 -7.26
CA GLY A 68 -16.04 -14.00 -6.63
C GLY A 68 -15.38 -14.87 -5.56
N SER A 69 -16.13 -15.73 -4.93
CA SER A 69 -15.66 -16.57 -3.83
C SER A 69 -14.37 -17.31 -4.18
N ALA A 70 -13.56 -17.62 -3.17
CA ALA A 70 -12.27 -18.30 -3.29
C ALA A 70 -12.27 -19.62 -4.10
N ASN A 71 -13.46 -20.11 -4.45
CA ASN A 71 -13.70 -21.35 -5.23
C ASN A 71 -13.94 -21.08 -6.74
N GLU A 72 -14.01 -19.84 -7.18
CA GLU A 72 -14.11 -19.57 -8.60
C GLU A 72 -12.80 -19.87 -9.29
N ALA A 73 -12.88 -20.78 -10.27
CA ALA A 73 -11.76 -21.38 -10.98
C ALA A 73 -11.05 -20.37 -11.91
N GLY A 74 -10.34 -19.40 -11.30
CA GLY A 74 -9.45 -18.48 -11.99
C GLY A 74 -8.05 -18.57 -11.41
N ASN A 75 -7.04 -18.43 -12.27
CA ASN A 75 -5.68 -18.28 -11.78
C ASN A 75 -5.55 -16.90 -11.10
N PRO A 76 -5.41 -16.80 -9.77
CA PRO A 76 -5.32 -15.51 -9.07
C PRO A 76 -4.09 -14.67 -9.48
N SER A 77 -3.16 -15.28 -10.23
CA SER A 77 -2.06 -14.54 -10.86
C SER A 77 -2.51 -13.58 -11.95
N PHE A 78 -3.67 -13.83 -12.57
CA PHE A 78 -4.25 -12.97 -13.61
C PHE A 78 -5.36 -12.05 -13.10
N GLY A 79 -5.62 -12.03 -11.79
CA GLY A 79 -6.72 -11.28 -11.22
C GLY A 79 -6.44 -9.77 -11.14
N THR A 80 -5.81 -9.36 -10.08
CA THR A 80 -5.52 -7.95 -9.77
C THR A 80 -4.02 -7.71 -9.82
N ALA A 81 -3.58 -6.72 -10.60
CA ALA A 81 -2.20 -6.26 -10.60
C ALA A 81 -1.99 -5.21 -9.51
N VAL A 82 -0.83 -5.24 -8.89
CA VAL A 82 -0.38 -4.21 -7.94
C VAL A 82 0.91 -3.59 -8.45
N GLU A 83 0.93 -2.27 -8.56
CA GLU A 83 2.10 -1.49 -8.98
C GLU A 83 2.52 -0.54 -7.87
N VAL A 84 3.81 -0.41 -7.66
CA VAL A 84 4.40 0.56 -6.75
C VAL A 84 5.30 1.48 -7.57
N ASP A 85 4.97 2.76 -7.64
CA ASP A 85 5.67 3.78 -8.43
C ASP A 85 5.90 3.39 -9.91
N GLY A 86 4.92 2.66 -10.50
CA GLY A 86 4.99 2.18 -11.88
C GLY A 86 5.71 0.83 -12.05
N ALA A 87 6.27 0.26 -11.00
CA ALA A 87 6.85 -1.08 -11.03
C ALA A 87 5.81 -2.12 -10.59
N ARG A 88 5.47 -3.06 -11.46
CA ARG A 88 4.53 -4.13 -11.17
C ARG A 88 5.15 -5.13 -10.19
N LEU A 89 4.43 -5.44 -9.13
CA LEU A 89 4.80 -6.52 -8.22
C LEU A 89 4.55 -7.88 -8.87
N SER A 90 5.48 -8.82 -8.68
CA SER A 90 5.34 -10.16 -9.22
C SER A 90 4.14 -10.87 -8.61
N SER A 91 3.28 -11.40 -9.48
CA SER A 91 2.15 -12.26 -9.11
C SER A 91 2.50 -13.76 -9.17
N ASN A 92 3.65 -14.10 -9.76
CA ASN A 92 4.11 -15.46 -9.94
C ASN A 92 4.90 -15.92 -8.71
N ALA A 93 4.23 -16.54 -7.77
CA ALA A 93 4.89 -17.18 -6.63
C ALA A 93 5.26 -18.61 -7.01
N SER A 94 6.44 -18.81 -7.60
CA SER A 94 6.89 -20.15 -8.04
C SER A 94 7.16 -21.12 -6.90
N PHE A 95 7.38 -20.62 -5.68
CA PHE A 95 7.80 -21.42 -4.53
C PHE A 95 6.90 -21.30 -3.31
N SER A 96 5.78 -20.59 -3.40
CA SER A 96 4.88 -20.43 -2.29
C SER A 96 3.49 -20.96 -2.67
N GLU A 97 2.83 -21.59 -1.73
CA GLU A 97 1.42 -21.98 -1.83
C GLU A 97 0.47 -20.78 -2.03
N THR A 98 1.02 -19.57 -2.05
CA THR A 98 0.31 -18.33 -2.23
C THR A 98 0.26 -17.93 -3.69
N LYS A 99 -0.86 -18.14 -4.32
CA LYS A 99 -1.15 -17.55 -5.62
C LYS A 99 -1.57 -16.08 -5.44
N GLY A 100 -1.09 -15.20 -6.33
CA GLY A 100 -1.39 -13.77 -6.32
C GLY A 100 -0.35 -12.89 -5.59
N VAL A 101 -0.53 -11.57 -5.66
CA VAL A 101 0.39 -10.58 -5.07
C VAL A 101 0.12 -10.44 -3.57
N THR A 102 1.14 -10.69 -2.74
CA THR A 102 1.05 -10.37 -1.31
C THR A 102 1.36 -8.91 -1.06
N THR A 103 0.58 -8.27 -0.23
CA THR A 103 0.77 -6.87 0.19
C THR A 103 1.37 -6.74 1.59
N ASN A 104 1.65 -7.85 2.26
CA ASN A 104 2.21 -7.84 3.62
C ASN A 104 3.56 -7.12 3.72
N ASN A 105 4.31 -7.08 2.62
CA ASN A 105 5.61 -6.42 2.52
C ASN A 105 5.52 -4.93 2.21
N LEU A 106 4.32 -4.37 2.03
CA LEU A 106 4.12 -2.97 1.72
C LEU A 106 3.77 -2.20 2.98
N SER A 107 4.60 -1.21 3.30
CA SER A 107 4.31 -0.27 4.38
C SER A 107 3.30 0.77 3.94
N THR A 108 2.28 0.98 4.77
CA THR A 108 1.30 2.06 4.55
C THR A 108 1.86 3.44 4.94
N SER A 109 2.91 3.49 5.77
CA SER A 109 3.50 4.74 6.26
C SER A 109 4.18 5.57 5.16
N ASN A 110 4.73 4.90 4.12
CA ASN A 110 5.40 5.55 2.99
C ASN A 110 4.48 5.78 1.78
N VAL A 111 3.21 5.42 1.88
CA VAL A 111 2.25 5.60 0.78
C VAL A 111 1.70 7.02 0.81
N GLU A 112 1.67 7.68 -0.35
CA GLU A 112 1.05 9.00 -0.57
C GLU A 112 -0.38 8.85 -1.05
N SER A 113 -0.59 8.00 -2.06
CA SER A 113 -1.91 7.75 -2.61
C SER A 113 -2.00 6.34 -3.18
N ILE A 114 -3.22 5.84 -3.25
CA ILE A 114 -3.53 4.57 -3.88
C ILE A 114 -4.65 4.81 -4.89
N GLU A 115 -4.38 4.48 -6.15
CA GLU A 115 -5.36 4.52 -7.22
C GLU A 115 -5.80 3.09 -7.53
N VAL A 116 -7.10 2.86 -7.48
CA VAL A 116 -7.70 1.58 -7.81
C VAL A 116 -8.50 1.71 -9.10
N ILE A 117 -8.06 1.02 -10.11
CA ILE A 117 -8.71 0.95 -11.42
C ILE A 117 -9.45 -0.38 -11.48
N SER A 118 -10.77 -0.33 -11.50
CA SER A 118 -11.65 -1.51 -11.57
C SER A 118 -12.34 -1.57 -12.92
N GLY A 119 -12.55 -2.76 -13.43
CA GLY A 119 -13.15 -3.01 -14.75
C GLY A 119 -12.14 -3.61 -15.72
N ILE A 120 -12.37 -3.41 -17.02
CA ILE A 120 -11.48 -3.90 -18.07
C ILE A 120 -10.28 -2.95 -18.14
N PRO A 121 -9.07 -3.41 -17.78
CA PRO A 121 -7.88 -2.56 -17.85
C PRO A 121 -7.53 -2.22 -19.31
N SER A 122 -6.76 -1.13 -19.49
CA SER A 122 -6.18 -0.80 -20.78
C SER A 122 -5.30 -1.93 -21.30
N VAL A 123 -5.20 -2.06 -22.62
CA VAL A 123 -4.35 -3.05 -23.31
C VAL A 123 -2.86 -2.93 -22.97
N GLU A 124 -2.45 -1.83 -22.37
CA GLU A 124 -1.09 -1.63 -21.84
C GLU A 124 -0.74 -2.60 -20.70
N TYR A 125 -1.76 -3.11 -20.02
CA TYR A 125 -1.61 -4.01 -18.89
C TYR A 125 -1.93 -5.45 -19.34
N GLY A 126 -0.88 -6.22 -19.64
CA GLY A 126 -1.02 -7.65 -19.88
C GLY A 126 -1.39 -8.40 -18.59
N ASP A 127 -2.07 -9.53 -18.73
CA ASP A 127 -2.33 -10.49 -17.63
C ASP A 127 -3.14 -9.93 -16.44
N VAL A 128 -4.08 -9.02 -16.72
CA VAL A 128 -4.94 -8.40 -15.69
C VAL A 128 -6.40 -8.58 -16.05
N GLY A 129 -7.15 -9.28 -15.23
CA GLY A 129 -8.58 -9.58 -15.48
C GLY A 129 -9.55 -8.76 -14.66
N SER A 130 -9.16 -8.35 -13.45
CA SER A 130 -10.10 -7.77 -12.47
C SER A 130 -9.85 -6.30 -12.16
N GLY A 131 -8.64 -5.81 -12.37
CA GLY A 131 -8.28 -4.41 -12.11
C GLY A 131 -6.83 -4.23 -11.68
N ILE A 132 -6.46 -2.97 -11.43
CA ILE A 132 -5.10 -2.56 -11.11
C ILE A 132 -5.12 -1.68 -9.88
N VAL A 133 -4.19 -1.91 -8.96
CA VAL A 133 -3.91 -1.06 -7.80
C VAL A 133 -2.57 -0.38 -8.01
N LYS A 134 -2.58 0.94 -8.16
CA LYS A 134 -1.38 1.74 -8.29
C LYS A 134 -1.09 2.43 -6.97
N ILE A 135 0.06 2.15 -6.39
CA ILE A 135 0.53 2.73 -5.15
C ILE A 135 1.60 3.75 -5.47
N SER A 136 1.38 4.98 -5.06
CA SER A 136 2.38 6.04 -5.15
C SER A 136 3.02 6.26 -3.79
N THR A 137 4.34 6.22 -3.73
CA THR A 137 5.08 6.53 -2.50
C THR A 137 5.25 8.03 -2.32
N LYS A 138 5.50 8.46 -1.08
CA LYS A 138 5.72 9.87 -0.74
C LYS A 138 6.91 10.44 -1.49
N LYS A 139 6.66 11.52 -2.23
CA LYS A 139 7.65 12.26 -3.01
C LYS A 139 7.53 13.75 -2.66
N GLY A 140 8.64 14.43 -2.58
CA GLY A 140 8.63 15.85 -2.24
C GLY A 140 9.07 16.12 -0.80
N LYS A 141 9.20 17.41 -0.46
CA LYS A 141 9.58 17.83 0.89
C LYS A 141 8.44 17.57 1.86
N THR A 142 8.69 16.76 2.88
CA THR A 142 7.72 16.49 3.93
C THR A 142 8.34 16.78 5.31
N PRO A 143 7.57 17.26 6.28
CA PRO A 143 8.06 17.44 7.64
C PRO A 143 8.45 16.08 8.26
N TYR A 144 9.05 16.12 9.44
CA TYR A 144 9.18 14.91 10.27
C TYR A 144 7.79 14.40 10.61
N MET A 145 7.55 13.14 10.33
CA MET A 145 6.33 12.46 10.71
C MET A 145 6.70 11.19 11.46
N VAL A 146 6.21 11.08 12.69
CA VAL A 146 6.32 9.85 13.49
C VAL A 146 4.91 9.37 13.75
N THR A 147 4.64 8.13 13.39
CA THR A 147 3.33 7.52 13.58
C THR A 147 3.47 6.32 14.49
N PHE A 148 2.63 6.27 15.49
CA PHE A 148 2.48 5.11 16.37
C PHE A 148 1.05 4.61 16.27
N SER A 149 0.88 3.34 15.93
CA SER A 149 -0.41 2.67 15.89
C SER A 149 -0.38 1.45 16.79
N SER A 150 -1.38 1.31 17.63
CA SER A 150 -1.49 0.19 18.55
C SER A 150 -2.93 -0.29 18.64
N ASN A 151 -3.13 -1.56 18.36
CA ASN A 151 -4.34 -2.28 18.66
C ASN A 151 -4.00 -3.58 19.42
N PRO A 152 -4.97 -4.34 19.94
CA PRO A 152 -4.67 -5.55 20.72
C PRO A 152 -3.75 -6.54 20.00
N ASN A 153 -3.85 -6.64 18.71
CA ASN A 153 -3.12 -7.64 17.90
C ASN A 153 -1.90 -7.08 17.19
N THR A 154 -1.80 -5.76 16.99
CA THR A 154 -0.73 -5.17 16.16
C THR A 154 -0.18 -3.91 16.80
N LYS A 155 1.13 -3.79 16.76
CA LYS A 155 1.87 -2.59 17.15
C LYS A 155 2.76 -2.17 15.99
N GLN A 156 2.67 -0.91 15.61
CA GLN A 156 3.42 -0.32 14.51
C GLN A 156 3.99 1.02 14.93
N VAL A 157 5.24 1.24 14.57
CA VAL A 157 5.90 2.53 14.70
C VAL A 157 6.59 2.85 13.38
N SER A 158 6.43 4.06 12.90
CA SER A 158 7.11 4.53 11.71
C SER A 158 7.63 5.95 11.87
N ALA A 159 8.71 6.25 11.17
CA ALA A 159 9.24 7.60 11.07
C ALA A 159 9.58 7.88 9.61
N SER A 160 9.24 9.06 9.14
CA SER A 160 9.52 9.48 7.76
C SER A 160 9.86 10.97 7.68
N LYS A 161 10.66 11.33 6.66
CA LYS A 161 10.97 12.71 6.33
C LYS A 161 11.39 12.86 4.87
N GLY A 162 10.98 13.97 4.24
CA GLY A 162 11.47 14.40 2.94
C GLY A 162 12.46 15.57 3.08
N PHE A 163 13.72 15.31 2.71
CA PHE A 163 14.81 16.28 2.77
C PHE A 163 14.96 16.95 1.40
N GLY A 164 14.94 18.29 1.37
CA GLY A 164 15.36 19.01 0.17
C GLY A 164 16.90 18.99 0.05
N ILE A 165 17.41 18.61 -1.12
CA ILE A 165 18.84 18.55 -1.39
C ILE A 165 19.25 19.74 -2.24
N GLY A 166 20.11 20.61 -1.68
CA GLY A 166 20.61 21.78 -2.38
C GLY A 166 19.55 22.85 -2.68
N LYS A 167 19.84 23.70 -3.68
CA LYS A 167 18.96 24.81 -4.10
C LYS A 167 17.97 24.42 -5.20
N LYS A 168 18.03 23.20 -5.71
CA LYS A 168 17.19 22.69 -6.81
C LYS A 168 15.97 21.92 -6.26
N ALA A 169 15.18 21.38 -7.17
CA ALA A 169 13.99 20.59 -6.87
C ALA A 169 14.28 19.17 -6.34
N ALA A 170 15.55 18.83 -6.11
CA ALA A 170 15.96 17.52 -5.63
C ALA A 170 15.48 17.27 -4.20
N VAL A 171 14.87 16.12 -3.98
CA VAL A 171 14.34 15.69 -2.69
C VAL A 171 14.70 14.24 -2.43
N LEU A 172 15.12 13.95 -1.20
CA LEU A 172 15.31 12.60 -0.69
C LEU A 172 14.26 12.33 0.39
N ASN A 173 13.38 11.39 0.14
CA ASN A 173 12.47 10.87 1.15
C ASN A 173 13.08 9.63 1.80
N ALA A 174 13.10 9.60 3.11
CA ALA A 174 13.53 8.47 3.91
C ALA A 174 12.40 8.06 4.85
N SER A 175 12.14 6.77 4.95
CA SER A 175 11.20 6.21 5.92
C SER A 175 11.72 4.92 6.52
N VAL A 176 11.41 4.72 7.79
CA VAL A 176 11.66 3.49 8.54
C VAL A 176 10.38 3.08 9.24
N GLU A 177 10.12 1.79 9.28
CA GLU A 177 8.96 1.23 9.96
C GLU A 177 9.30 -0.07 10.67
N TYR A 178 8.72 -0.25 11.83
CA TYR A 178 8.68 -1.51 12.53
C TYR A 178 7.24 -1.86 12.86
N THR A 179 6.83 -3.07 12.47
CA THR A 179 5.49 -3.59 12.76
C THR A 179 5.61 -4.98 13.36
N LYS A 180 4.89 -5.21 14.45
CA LYS A 180 4.74 -6.52 15.07
C LYS A 180 3.25 -6.83 15.22
N ALA A 181 2.83 -7.99 14.74
CA ALA A 181 1.47 -8.47 14.85
C ALA A 181 1.43 -9.88 15.46
N ILE A 182 0.36 -10.18 16.17
CA ILE A 182 0.06 -11.51 16.71
C ILE A 182 -1.35 -11.91 16.24
N LYS A 183 -1.54 -13.19 15.92
CA LYS A 183 -2.83 -13.66 15.39
C LYS A 183 -3.92 -13.63 16.46
N ASN A 184 -3.60 -14.08 17.65
CA ASN A 184 -4.52 -14.12 18.78
C ASN A 184 -3.78 -13.72 20.06
N THR A 185 -4.36 -12.80 20.83
CA THR A 185 -3.81 -12.36 22.12
C THR A 185 -3.82 -13.45 23.18
N MET A 186 -4.74 -14.41 23.09
CA MET A 186 -4.85 -15.54 24.02
C MET A 186 -3.92 -16.71 23.63
N SER A 187 -3.53 -16.79 22.36
CA SER A 187 -2.62 -17.82 21.83
C SER A 187 -1.58 -17.13 20.91
N PRO A 188 -0.55 -16.48 21.47
CA PRO A 188 0.38 -15.63 20.71
C PRO A 188 1.45 -16.42 19.94
N TYR A 189 1.21 -17.69 19.63
CA TYR A 189 2.17 -18.57 18.96
C TYR A 189 2.35 -18.30 17.47
N THR A 190 1.41 -17.56 16.84
CA THR A 190 1.56 -17.09 15.47
C THR A 190 1.75 -15.59 15.48
N SER A 191 2.91 -15.15 15.02
CA SER A 191 3.28 -13.73 14.94
C SER A 191 3.83 -13.39 13.56
N TYR A 192 3.82 -12.09 13.28
CA TYR A 192 4.42 -11.50 12.09
C TYR A 192 5.21 -10.27 12.51
N ASP A 193 6.43 -10.15 12.03
CA ASP A 193 7.21 -8.94 12.18
C ASP A 193 7.68 -8.41 10.82
N ARG A 194 7.76 -7.09 10.72
CA ARG A 194 8.25 -6.38 9.54
C ARG A 194 9.11 -5.21 9.97
N LYS A 195 10.30 -5.15 9.44
CA LYS A 195 11.21 -4.01 9.53
C LYS A 195 11.42 -3.50 8.12
N GLN A 196 11.03 -2.29 7.84
CA GLN A 196 11.11 -1.72 6.51
C GLN A 196 11.93 -0.44 6.52
N ILE A 197 12.77 -0.29 5.49
CA ILE A 197 13.49 0.93 5.19
C ILE A 197 13.16 1.27 3.74
N SER A 198 12.85 2.54 3.49
CA SER A 198 12.61 3.05 2.14
C SER A 198 13.34 4.38 1.95
N LEU A 199 14.01 4.52 0.83
CA LEU A 199 14.67 5.74 0.38
C LEU A 199 14.19 6.04 -1.03
N THR A 200 13.67 7.24 -1.27
CA THR A 200 13.22 7.67 -2.59
C THR A 200 13.85 9.02 -2.92
N TYR A 201 14.72 9.02 -3.91
CA TYR A 201 15.28 10.26 -4.48
C TYR A 201 14.42 10.68 -5.67
N SER A 202 14.06 11.94 -5.72
CA SER A 202 13.38 12.53 -6.85
C SER A 202 13.98 13.88 -7.22
N ASP A 203 14.20 14.10 -8.52
CA ASP A 203 14.69 15.36 -9.05
C ASP A 203 13.97 15.71 -10.35
N LEU A 204 13.92 17.01 -10.62
CA LEU A 204 13.34 17.58 -11.83
C LEU A 204 14.43 18.32 -12.60
N PHE A 205 14.86 17.73 -13.69
CA PHE A 205 15.84 18.37 -14.58
C PHE A 205 15.10 19.22 -15.61
N ASN A 206 15.14 20.51 -15.37
CA ASN A 206 14.66 21.51 -16.35
C ASN A 206 15.89 22.22 -16.92
N ASN A 207 16.20 21.96 -18.18
CA ASN A 207 17.40 22.45 -18.85
C ASN A 207 17.24 23.95 -19.18
N GLY A 208 17.19 24.80 -18.12
CA GLY A 208 17.19 26.27 -18.26
C GLY A 208 15.94 26.86 -18.90
N GLY A 209 14.80 26.16 -18.90
CA GLY A 209 13.56 26.60 -19.53
C GLY A 209 13.51 26.37 -21.04
N LEU A 210 14.54 25.71 -21.63
CA LEU A 210 14.63 25.44 -23.07
C LEU A 210 13.79 24.23 -23.53
N THR A 211 13.19 23.50 -22.58
CA THR A 211 12.37 22.32 -22.92
C THR A 211 10.99 22.44 -22.28
N ASP A 212 9.95 22.38 -23.11
CA ASP A 212 8.54 22.30 -22.66
C ASP A 212 8.24 20.99 -21.87
N LYS A 213 9.19 20.06 -21.84
CA LYS A 213 9.06 18.78 -21.17
C LYS A 213 10.25 18.52 -20.24
N PRO A 214 10.17 18.92 -18.96
CA PRO A 214 11.20 18.63 -17.99
C PRO A 214 11.33 17.12 -17.73
N LEU A 215 12.57 16.63 -17.60
CA LEU A 215 12.85 15.25 -17.22
C LEU A 215 12.68 15.09 -15.71
N ARG A 216 11.77 14.22 -15.29
CA ARG A 216 11.65 13.80 -13.90
C ARG A 216 12.39 12.49 -13.70
N LEU A 217 13.38 12.50 -12.82
CA LEU A 217 14.07 11.30 -12.35
C LEU A 217 13.53 10.91 -10.98
N THR A 218 13.13 9.66 -10.82
CA THR A 218 12.79 9.09 -9.51
C THR A 218 13.54 7.78 -9.35
N VAL A 219 14.30 7.65 -8.27
CA VAL A 219 15.03 6.44 -7.91
C VAL A 219 14.57 6.01 -6.52
N GLY A 220 13.98 4.82 -6.42
CA GLY A 220 13.51 4.24 -5.17
C GLY A 220 14.34 3.03 -4.77
N LEU A 221 14.70 2.95 -3.50
CA LEU A 221 15.29 1.79 -2.87
C LEU A 221 14.46 1.43 -1.65
N SER A 222 13.97 0.21 -1.57
CA SER A 222 13.25 -0.29 -0.41
C SER A 222 13.78 -1.66 0.01
N GLY A 223 13.94 -1.84 1.31
CA GLY A 223 14.34 -3.10 1.92
C GLY A 223 13.31 -3.51 2.98
N ASN A 224 13.07 -4.81 3.06
CA ASN A 224 12.10 -5.40 3.97
C ASN A 224 12.70 -6.64 4.63
N LEU A 225 12.68 -6.67 5.96
CA LEU A 225 13.17 -7.79 6.77
C LEU A 225 12.09 -8.18 7.75
N GLY A 226 11.85 -9.48 7.89
CA GLY A 226 10.87 -10.05 8.80
C GLY A 226 10.07 -11.14 8.12
N GLY A 227 9.02 -11.55 8.76
CA GLY A 227 8.17 -12.61 8.25
C GLY A 227 7.24 -13.18 9.30
N ARG A 228 6.57 -14.26 8.94
CA ARG A 228 5.68 -14.99 9.81
C ARG A 228 6.47 -16.06 10.59
N ASP A 229 6.28 -16.04 11.90
CA ASP A 229 6.70 -17.11 12.80
C ASP A 229 5.47 -17.83 13.35
N SER A 230 5.43 -19.14 13.26
CA SER A 230 4.32 -19.96 13.76
C SER A 230 4.90 -21.10 14.57
N LYS A 231 4.64 -21.08 15.85
CA LYS A 231 5.04 -22.12 16.81
C LYS A 231 3.86 -23.00 17.15
N ALA A 232 4.12 -24.25 17.47
CA ALA A 232 3.09 -25.14 18.00
C ALA A 232 2.58 -24.59 19.35
N ASP A 233 1.27 -24.62 19.53
CA ASP A 233 0.65 -24.28 20.81
C ASP A 233 0.85 -25.49 21.75
N PRO A 234 1.58 -25.35 22.86
CA PRO A 234 1.81 -26.46 23.78
C PRO A 234 0.51 -26.91 24.47
N ASP A 235 -0.47 -26.01 24.59
CA ASP A 235 -1.75 -26.32 25.24
C ASP A 235 -2.75 -26.99 24.28
N ALA A 236 -2.48 -26.95 22.97
CA ALA A 236 -3.33 -27.60 21.95
C ALA A 236 -3.03 -29.10 21.80
N LEU A 237 -2.02 -29.62 22.49
CA LEU A 237 -1.61 -31.04 22.49
C LEU A 237 -2.05 -31.80 23.73
N ALA A 238 -2.85 -31.19 24.60
CA ALA A 238 -3.39 -31.78 25.81
C ALA A 238 -4.82 -32.30 25.61
#